data_49c7730a36628efac7526ce383952662
#
_entry.id   49c7730a36628efac7526ce383952662
#
_cell.length_a   1.000
_cell.length_b   1.000
_cell.length_c   1.000
_cell.angle_alpha   90.00
_cell.angle_beta   90.00
_cell.angle_gamma   90.00
#
_symmetry.space_group_name_H-M   'P 1'
#
loop_
_entity.id
_entity.type
_entity.pdbx_description
1 polymer ?
#
loop_
_entity_poly.entity_id
_entity_poly.type
_entity_poly.pdbx_seq_one_letter_code
_entity_poly.pdbx_strand_id
1 'polypeptide(L)'
;MSSTKVLTALLGGEGGGFGGLQWSNDPAVFRSNPEWFRRLTSLDVFRDPEQWLDWATELLSFPNLDALARSEARRRYLDGQSIYILGLERTVRTLRDLCDGLAADLALDPRDVRVQAWAAGNATSVGMHFDLDYNFNLQIAGRKQWKMAPNDMVANPISSHHAMLGGTFVSDVGRKLPSEMPEDAQTLLAEPGDVVYVPRGMWHATCTTEATFAMAFVIQPLTWADHVARALTNRLHADARWRERVMGTRQLAQHAQLKATAHDVIAASRDILADIGPSEMLYRSLWGHKPAFFRRCEGIVSFRFDESSRTLTWQSSDERREFPVPLWAQSAIEFMVKASRSWSIAAAHDLVSSDEVPFLNVLVRRLVTAGFLEDAPAAVGGVARVPDNHMESI
;
A
#
# COMPACT_ATOMS: atom_id res chain seq x y z
N MET A 1 -18.54 -0.55 -14.20
CA MET A 1 -18.49 -1.74 -13.32
C MET A 1 -19.24 -1.40 -12.05
N SER A 2 -20.24 -2.21 -11.64
CA SER A 2 -20.90 -2.06 -10.32
C SER A 2 -19.84 -2.00 -9.23
N SER A 3 -19.96 -1.08 -8.29
CA SER A 3 -18.95 -0.72 -7.28
C SER A 3 -18.79 -1.78 -6.17
N THR A 4 -18.63 -3.04 -6.55
CA THR A 4 -18.23 -4.05 -5.57
C THR A 4 -16.80 -3.72 -5.14
N LYS A 5 -16.58 -3.50 -3.83
CA LYS A 5 -15.25 -3.28 -3.30
C LYS A 5 -14.32 -4.41 -3.70
N VAL A 6 -13.09 -4.08 -4.10
CA VAL A 6 -12.09 -5.08 -4.52
C VAL A 6 -11.80 -6.05 -3.39
N LEU A 7 -11.66 -5.55 -2.17
CA LEU A 7 -11.48 -6.37 -0.97
C LEU A 7 -12.63 -7.36 -0.77
N THR A 8 -13.88 -6.90 -0.89
CA THR A 8 -15.07 -7.77 -0.77
C THR A 8 -15.11 -8.84 -1.86
N ALA A 9 -14.73 -8.50 -3.10
CA ALA A 9 -14.66 -9.45 -4.19
C ALA A 9 -13.53 -10.47 -4.00
N LEU A 10 -12.38 -10.02 -3.51
CA LEU A 10 -11.21 -10.85 -3.22
C LEU A 10 -11.48 -11.83 -2.07
N LEU A 11 -12.16 -11.40 -1.01
CA LEU A 11 -12.40 -12.20 0.19
C LEU A 11 -13.82 -12.78 0.28
N GLY A 12 -14.59 -12.78 -0.83
CA GLY A 12 -15.89 -13.43 -0.90
C GLY A 12 -16.99 -12.86 0.01
N GLY A 13 -16.87 -11.60 0.42
CA GLY A 13 -17.81 -10.96 1.34
C GLY A 13 -17.37 -10.96 2.81
N GLU A 14 -16.34 -11.72 3.17
CA GLU A 14 -15.82 -11.84 4.54
C GLU A 14 -14.78 -10.75 4.90
N GLY A 15 -14.55 -9.79 4.01
CA GLY A 15 -13.53 -8.75 4.13
C GLY A 15 -13.71 -7.74 5.27
N GLY A 16 -14.77 -7.84 6.08
CA GLY A 16 -15.08 -6.89 7.15
C GLY A 16 -14.03 -6.79 8.27
N GLY A 17 -13.18 -7.80 8.43
CA GLY A 17 -12.11 -7.80 9.45
C GLY A 17 -10.87 -6.99 9.07
N PHE A 18 -10.73 -6.59 7.81
CA PHE A 18 -9.53 -5.87 7.31
C PHE A 18 -9.73 -4.35 7.14
N GLY A 19 -10.95 -3.86 7.32
CA GLY A 19 -11.25 -2.42 7.26
C GLY A 19 -11.00 -1.66 8.56
N GLY A 20 -10.50 -2.32 9.61
CA GLY A 20 -10.23 -1.76 10.93
C GLY A 20 -8.78 -1.34 11.14
N LEU A 21 -8.51 -0.73 12.31
CA LEU A 21 -7.17 -0.29 12.71
C LEU A 21 -6.20 -1.45 13.02
N GLN A 22 -6.69 -2.66 13.18
CA GLN A 22 -5.87 -3.84 13.47
C GLN A 22 -6.11 -4.93 12.43
N TRP A 23 -5.04 -5.35 11.78
CA TRP A 23 -5.02 -6.50 10.90
C TRP A 23 -4.81 -7.76 11.72
N SER A 24 -5.46 -8.86 11.29
CA SER A 24 -5.28 -10.15 11.96
C SER A 24 -3.82 -10.60 11.89
N ASN A 25 -3.31 -11.14 13.00
CA ASN A 25 -2.03 -11.83 13.05
C ASN A 25 -2.18 -13.34 12.71
N ASP A 26 -3.40 -13.81 12.51
CA ASP A 26 -3.68 -15.20 12.16
C ASP A 26 -3.80 -15.35 10.65
N PRO A 27 -3.23 -16.41 10.05
CA PRO A 27 -3.40 -16.70 8.64
C PRO A 27 -4.83 -17.20 8.39
N ALA A 28 -5.34 -16.92 7.20
CA ALA A 28 -6.68 -17.33 6.81
C ALA A 28 -6.76 -17.72 5.34
N VAL A 29 -7.70 -18.59 5.01
CA VAL A 29 -8.09 -18.89 3.63
C VAL A 29 -9.50 -18.37 3.41
N PHE A 30 -9.67 -17.57 2.37
CA PHE A 30 -10.93 -17.03 1.92
C PHE A 30 -11.29 -17.62 0.55
N ARG A 31 -12.55 -17.64 0.22
CA ARG A 31 -13.00 -17.95 -1.13
C ARG A 31 -13.37 -16.67 -1.84
N SER A 32 -12.67 -16.33 -2.92
CA SER A 32 -13.01 -15.15 -3.72
C SER A 32 -14.42 -15.26 -4.32
N ASN A 33 -15.04 -14.11 -4.63
CA ASN A 33 -16.32 -14.10 -5.33
C ASN A 33 -16.17 -14.84 -6.68
N PRO A 34 -16.97 -15.90 -6.95
CA PRO A 34 -16.78 -16.75 -8.13
C PRO A 34 -16.98 -16.01 -9.45
N GLU A 35 -17.88 -15.02 -9.50
CA GLU A 35 -18.11 -14.24 -10.71
C GLU A 35 -16.95 -13.28 -10.95
N TRP A 36 -16.46 -12.62 -9.90
CA TRP A 36 -15.29 -11.75 -9.99
C TRP A 36 -14.05 -12.54 -10.42
N PHE A 37 -13.80 -13.72 -9.81
CA PHE A 37 -12.69 -14.58 -10.17
C PHE A 37 -12.74 -15.02 -11.64
N ARG A 38 -13.92 -15.44 -12.12
CA ARG A 38 -14.12 -15.82 -13.53
C ARG A 38 -13.86 -14.67 -14.48
N ARG A 39 -14.31 -13.45 -14.13
CA ARG A 39 -14.04 -12.24 -14.94
C ARG A 39 -12.57 -11.91 -14.93
N LEU A 40 -11.91 -11.96 -13.77
CA LEU A 40 -10.48 -11.73 -13.66
C LEU A 40 -9.70 -12.70 -14.54
N THR A 41 -9.93 -13.99 -14.39
CA THR A 41 -9.20 -15.05 -15.12
C THR A 41 -9.57 -15.13 -16.61
N SER A 42 -10.63 -14.47 -17.05
CA SER A 42 -10.97 -14.35 -18.48
C SER A 42 -10.17 -13.26 -19.21
N LEU A 43 -9.46 -12.39 -18.49
CA LEU A 43 -8.59 -11.39 -19.10
C LEU A 43 -7.43 -12.08 -19.84
N ASP A 44 -7.02 -11.52 -20.96
CA ASP A 44 -5.98 -12.11 -21.80
C ASP A 44 -4.67 -12.33 -21.03
N VAL A 45 -4.35 -11.42 -20.10
CA VAL A 45 -3.19 -11.55 -19.22
C VAL A 45 -3.19 -12.84 -18.39
N PHE A 46 -4.35 -13.46 -18.13
CA PHE A 46 -4.44 -14.69 -17.33
C PHE A 46 -4.60 -15.97 -18.15
N ARG A 47 -4.76 -15.88 -19.46
CA ARG A 47 -4.99 -17.04 -20.35
C ARG A 47 -3.72 -17.84 -20.61
N ASP A 48 -2.61 -17.15 -20.67
CA ASP A 48 -1.32 -17.77 -21.01
C ASP A 48 -0.25 -17.30 -20.00
N PRO A 49 0.24 -18.21 -19.14
CA PRO A 49 1.31 -17.89 -18.21
C PRO A 49 2.57 -17.33 -18.86
N GLU A 50 2.86 -17.69 -20.11
CA GLU A 50 4.03 -17.16 -20.82
C GLU A 50 3.90 -15.66 -21.12
N GLN A 51 2.69 -15.13 -21.33
CA GLN A 51 2.46 -13.70 -21.56
C GLN A 51 2.82 -12.86 -20.33
N TRP A 52 2.72 -13.42 -19.14
CA TRP A 52 3.11 -12.70 -17.92
C TRP A 52 4.59 -12.35 -17.91
N LEU A 53 5.41 -13.24 -18.47
CA LEU A 53 6.85 -13.00 -18.60
C LEU A 53 7.13 -11.78 -19.49
N ASP A 54 6.30 -11.55 -20.50
CA ASP A 54 6.46 -10.42 -21.41
C ASP A 54 6.01 -9.10 -20.77
N TRP A 55 5.08 -9.15 -19.82
CA TRP A 55 4.51 -7.97 -19.16
C TRP A 55 5.19 -7.61 -17.84
N ALA A 56 6.00 -8.51 -17.30
CA ALA A 56 6.77 -8.25 -16.08
C ALA A 56 7.76 -7.10 -16.26
N THR A 57 7.92 -6.28 -15.24
CA THR A 57 9.02 -5.32 -15.19
C THR A 57 10.31 -5.97 -14.73
N GLU A 58 10.20 -7.03 -13.94
CA GLU A 58 11.32 -7.78 -13.41
C GLU A 58 10.94 -9.25 -13.27
N LEU A 59 11.88 -10.14 -13.60
CA LEU A 59 11.76 -11.59 -13.51
C LEU A 59 12.91 -12.13 -12.68
N LEU A 60 12.60 -12.95 -11.68
CA LEU A 60 13.60 -13.52 -10.79
C LEU A 60 13.55 -15.04 -10.81
N SER A 61 14.73 -15.65 -10.72
CA SER A 61 14.85 -17.09 -10.52
C SER A 61 14.48 -17.45 -9.07
N PHE A 62 14.06 -18.69 -8.87
CA PHE A 62 13.95 -19.23 -7.54
C PHE A 62 14.89 -20.43 -7.41
N PRO A 63 15.57 -20.66 -6.27
CA PRO A 63 15.41 -19.92 -4.98
C PRO A 63 16.29 -18.67 -4.85
N ASN A 64 17.26 -18.43 -5.73
CA ASN A 64 18.32 -17.44 -5.52
C ASN A 64 17.86 -15.99 -5.70
N LEU A 65 16.69 -15.76 -6.31
CA LEU A 65 16.17 -14.44 -6.66
C LEU A 65 17.10 -13.64 -7.60
N ASP A 66 17.86 -14.34 -8.43
CA ASP A 66 18.68 -13.70 -9.47
C ASP A 66 17.79 -13.13 -10.57
N ALA A 67 18.12 -11.94 -11.04
CA ALA A 67 17.43 -11.32 -12.17
C ALA A 67 17.61 -12.12 -13.45
N LEU A 68 16.51 -12.35 -14.18
CA LEU A 68 16.47 -13.13 -15.41
C LEU A 68 16.11 -12.27 -16.62
N ALA A 69 16.79 -12.53 -17.73
CA ALA A 69 16.29 -12.08 -19.02
C ALA A 69 14.98 -12.85 -19.38
N ARG A 70 14.08 -12.22 -20.13
CA ARG A 70 12.78 -12.83 -20.51
C ARG A 70 12.91 -14.18 -21.19
N SER A 71 13.86 -14.29 -22.12
CA SER A 71 14.14 -15.56 -22.84
C SER A 71 14.58 -16.67 -21.88
N GLU A 72 15.41 -16.34 -20.92
CA GLU A 72 15.87 -17.28 -19.89
C GLU A 72 14.74 -17.67 -18.94
N ALA A 73 13.94 -16.72 -18.49
CA ALA A 73 12.77 -16.98 -17.65
C ALA A 73 11.78 -17.91 -18.36
N ARG A 74 11.49 -17.66 -19.66
CA ARG A 74 10.63 -18.52 -20.47
C ARG A 74 11.19 -19.94 -20.59
N ARG A 75 12.47 -20.08 -20.87
CA ARG A 75 13.13 -21.40 -20.94
C ARG A 75 12.99 -22.13 -19.59
N ARG A 76 13.32 -21.50 -18.50
CA ARG A 76 13.22 -22.09 -17.16
C ARG A 76 11.79 -22.51 -16.80
N TYR A 77 10.80 -21.67 -17.12
CA TYR A 77 9.39 -22.02 -16.92
C TYR A 77 8.98 -23.27 -17.71
N LEU A 78 9.37 -23.35 -18.99
CA LEU A 78 9.11 -24.51 -19.84
C LEU A 78 9.86 -25.77 -19.36
N ASP A 79 11.02 -25.61 -18.73
CA ASP A 79 11.77 -26.67 -18.05
C ASP A 79 11.16 -27.06 -16.69
N GLY A 80 9.99 -26.49 -16.32
CA GLY A 80 9.27 -26.81 -15.08
C GLY A 80 9.76 -26.05 -13.85
N GLN A 81 10.69 -25.10 -14.00
CA GLN A 81 11.20 -24.32 -12.88
C GLN A 81 10.25 -23.19 -12.49
N SER A 82 10.42 -22.70 -11.27
CA SER A 82 9.64 -21.57 -10.76
C SER A 82 10.23 -20.23 -11.16
N ILE A 83 9.34 -19.32 -11.53
CA ILE A 83 9.66 -17.93 -11.87
C ILE A 83 8.85 -17.00 -10.97
N TYR A 84 9.53 -16.01 -10.42
CA TYR A 84 8.92 -14.93 -9.68
C TYR A 84 8.77 -13.71 -10.58
N ILE A 85 7.58 -13.18 -10.65
CA ILE A 85 7.16 -12.18 -11.64
C ILE A 85 6.75 -10.91 -10.91
N LEU A 86 7.42 -9.80 -11.18
CA LEU A 86 7.24 -8.54 -10.47
C LEU A 86 6.76 -7.41 -11.38
N GLY A 87 6.04 -6.46 -10.78
CA GLY A 87 5.69 -5.19 -11.40
C GLY A 87 4.64 -5.29 -12.51
N LEU A 88 3.81 -6.31 -12.50
CA LEU A 88 2.71 -6.48 -13.47
C LEU A 88 1.70 -5.31 -13.40
N GLU A 89 1.47 -4.74 -12.23
CA GLU A 89 0.61 -3.57 -12.05
C GLU A 89 1.13 -2.30 -12.74
N ARG A 90 2.41 -2.29 -13.15
CA ARG A 90 3.02 -1.16 -13.87
C ARG A 90 2.78 -1.23 -15.38
N THR A 91 2.51 -2.42 -15.89
CA THR A 91 2.34 -2.70 -17.32
C THR A 91 0.92 -3.09 -17.69
N VAL A 92 0.17 -3.68 -16.74
CA VAL A 92 -1.19 -4.15 -16.92
C VAL A 92 -2.16 -3.24 -16.17
N ARG A 93 -2.85 -2.36 -16.90
CA ARG A 93 -3.77 -1.36 -16.31
C ARG A 93 -4.80 -1.99 -15.38
N THR A 94 -5.40 -3.10 -15.77
CA THR A 94 -6.40 -3.77 -14.92
C THR A 94 -5.85 -4.18 -13.56
N LEU A 95 -4.60 -4.66 -13.50
CA LEU A 95 -3.94 -4.98 -12.23
C LEU A 95 -3.63 -3.73 -11.41
N ARG A 96 -3.27 -2.63 -12.06
CA ARG A 96 -3.11 -1.33 -11.41
C ARG A 96 -4.43 -0.86 -10.79
N ASP A 97 -5.52 -0.94 -11.56
CA ASP A 97 -6.86 -0.55 -11.09
C ASP A 97 -7.31 -1.41 -9.89
N LEU A 98 -6.95 -2.70 -9.86
CA LEU A 98 -7.20 -3.59 -8.71
C LEU A 98 -6.35 -3.19 -7.49
N CYS A 99 -5.07 -2.87 -7.66
CA CYS A 99 -4.22 -2.37 -6.57
C CYS A 99 -4.78 -1.08 -5.99
N ASP A 100 -5.16 -0.12 -6.85
CA ASP A 100 -5.73 1.16 -6.44
C ASP A 100 -7.07 0.97 -5.70
N GLY A 101 -7.91 0.06 -6.19
CA GLY A 101 -9.17 -0.31 -5.56
C GLY A 101 -8.95 -0.96 -4.19
N LEU A 102 -8.00 -1.89 -4.08
CA LEU A 102 -7.67 -2.55 -2.82
C LEU A 102 -7.06 -1.58 -1.80
N ALA A 103 -6.13 -0.73 -2.24
CA ALA A 103 -5.57 0.34 -1.40
C ALA A 103 -6.68 1.25 -0.88
N ALA A 104 -7.63 1.57 -1.74
CA ALA A 104 -8.81 2.35 -1.41
C ALA A 104 -9.68 1.71 -0.34
N ASP A 105 -9.98 0.42 -0.49
CA ASP A 105 -10.82 -0.32 0.46
C ASP A 105 -10.15 -0.47 1.83
N LEU A 106 -8.81 -0.52 1.85
CA LEU A 106 -7.97 -0.63 3.05
C LEU A 106 -7.53 0.72 3.63
N ALA A 107 -7.94 1.84 3.03
CA ALA A 107 -7.52 3.20 3.39
C ALA A 107 -5.98 3.41 3.34
N LEU A 108 -5.31 2.80 2.38
CA LEU A 108 -3.87 2.87 2.16
C LEU A 108 -3.50 3.81 1.00
N ASP A 109 -2.24 4.23 0.95
CA ASP A 109 -1.69 4.86 -0.25
C ASP A 109 -1.64 3.83 -1.39
N PRO A 110 -2.06 4.16 -2.62
CA PRO A 110 -1.95 3.24 -3.77
C PRO A 110 -0.54 2.69 -4.02
N ARG A 111 0.50 3.39 -3.58
CA ARG A 111 1.90 2.95 -3.68
C ARG A 111 2.25 1.81 -2.71
N ASP A 112 1.45 1.63 -1.66
CA ASP A 112 1.65 0.59 -0.66
C ASP A 112 1.10 -0.76 -1.11
N VAL A 113 0.43 -0.83 -2.27
CA VAL A 113 -0.14 -2.06 -2.84
C VAL A 113 0.48 -2.35 -4.20
N ARG A 114 1.02 -3.54 -4.35
CA ARG A 114 1.63 -4.03 -5.59
C ARG A 114 1.22 -5.46 -5.89
N VAL A 115 1.42 -5.90 -7.12
CA VAL A 115 1.18 -7.28 -7.54
C VAL A 115 2.50 -8.00 -7.76
N GLN A 116 2.58 -9.18 -7.20
CA GLN A 116 3.61 -10.16 -7.49
C GLN A 116 2.94 -11.44 -7.96
N ALA A 117 3.58 -12.19 -8.86
CA ALA A 117 3.06 -13.48 -9.26
C ALA A 117 4.15 -14.55 -9.18
N TRP A 118 3.69 -15.75 -9.00
CA TRP A 118 4.50 -16.95 -8.93
C TRP A 118 3.99 -17.96 -9.94
N ALA A 119 4.82 -18.31 -10.89
CA ALA A 119 4.54 -19.34 -11.87
C ALA A 119 5.52 -20.50 -11.69
N ALA A 120 5.01 -21.72 -11.64
CA ALA A 120 5.82 -22.94 -11.63
C ALA A 120 5.26 -23.93 -12.63
N GLY A 121 6.10 -24.42 -13.52
CA GLY A 121 5.72 -25.38 -14.57
C GLY A 121 5.57 -26.81 -14.07
N ASN A 122 6.02 -27.13 -12.86
CA ASN A 122 5.97 -28.46 -12.26
C ASN A 122 5.94 -28.40 -10.73
N ALA A 123 6.05 -29.55 -10.07
CA ALA A 123 6.19 -29.63 -8.62
C ALA A 123 7.39 -28.81 -8.12
N THR A 124 7.13 -27.99 -7.11
CA THR A 124 8.15 -27.11 -6.53
C THR A 124 7.87 -26.85 -5.05
N SER A 125 8.87 -26.36 -4.34
CA SER A 125 8.73 -25.94 -2.95
C SER A 125 9.45 -24.63 -2.70
N VAL A 126 8.86 -23.81 -1.84
CA VAL A 126 9.51 -22.63 -1.24
C VAL A 126 9.76 -22.96 0.21
N GLY A 127 11.03 -22.95 0.61
CA GLY A 127 11.45 -23.23 1.98
C GLY A 127 10.89 -22.22 2.98
N MET A 128 11.07 -22.52 4.25
CA MET A 128 10.62 -21.66 5.34
C MET A 128 11.21 -20.25 5.24
N HIS A 129 10.33 -19.27 5.32
CA HIS A 129 10.68 -17.84 5.32
C HIS A 129 9.56 -17.02 5.98
N PHE A 130 9.84 -15.75 6.24
CA PHE A 130 8.82 -14.74 6.52
C PHE A 130 9.08 -13.49 5.69
N ASP A 131 8.00 -12.78 5.41
CA ASP A 131 8.02 -11.52 4.67
C ASP A 131 7.81 -10.32 5.59
N LEU A 132 8.35 -9.16 5.15
CA LEU A 132 8.08 -7.88 5.81
C LEU A 132 6.71 -7.29 5.43
N ASP A 133 6.00 -7.94 4.52
CA ASP A 133 4.75 -7.48 3.92
C ASP A 133 3.55 -8.30 4.42
N TYR A 134 2.34 -7.74 4.27
CA TYR A 134 1.10 -8.52 4.32
C TYR A 134 0.76 -8.99 2.91
N ASN A 135 0.33 -10.23 2.77
CA ASN A 135 0.06 -10.81 1.46
C ASN A 135 -1.34 -11.42 1.37
N PHE A 136 -2.09 -11.08 0.31
CA PHE A 136 -3.27 -11.81 -0.13
C PHE A 136 -2.91 -12.58 -1.40
N ASN A 137 -2.71 -13.88 -1.26
CA ASN A 137 -2.26 -14.77 -2.32
C ASN A 137 -3.46 -15.44 -2.99
N LEU A 138 -3.89 -14.96 -4.15
CA LEU A 138 -4.94 -15.54 -4.96
C LEU A 138 -4.36 -16.68 -5.80
N GLN A 139 -4.88 -17.89 -5.57
CA GLN A 139 -4.57 -19.05 -6.40
C GLN A 139 -5.34 -18.95 -7.73
N ILE A 140 -4.63 -18.93 -8.85
CA ILE A 140 -5.22 -18.78 -10.19
C ILE A 140 -5.37 -20.15 -10.89
N ALA A 141 -4.32 -20.97 -10.84
CA ALA A 141 -4.30 -22.30 -11.45
C ALA A 141 -3.45 -23.28 -10.64
N GLY A 142 -3.77 -24.57 -10.70
CA GLY A 142 -3.14 -25.60 -9.88
C GLY A 142 -3.45 -25.45 -8.39
N ARG A 143 -2.83 -26.29 -7.57
CA ARG A 143 -3.02 -26.30 -6.12
C ARG A 143 -1.72 -26.02 -5.40
N LYS A 144 -1.79 -25.27 -4.30
CA LYS A 144 -0.64 -24.91 -3.48
C LYS A 144 -0.91 -25.21 -2.02
N GLN A 145 -0.04 -26.01 -1.43
CA GLN A 145 -0.07 -26.26 0.01
C GLN A 145 0.81 -25.24 0.72
N TRP A 146 0.30 -24.70 1.82
CA TRP A 146 0.96 -23.77 2.71
C TRP A 146 1.16 -24.42 4.07
N LYS A 147 2.33 -24.22 4.66
CA LYS A 147 2.58 -24.44 6.08
C LYS A 147 2.87 -23.11 6.73
N MET A 148 2.20 -22.79 7.83
CA MET A 148 2.32 -21.48 8.50
C MET A 148 2.45 -21.65 10.01
N ALA A 149 3.28 -20.81 10.61
CA ALA A 149 3.47 -20.75 12.06
C ALA A 149 3.72 -19.31 12.52
N PRO A 150 3.27 -18.92 13.73
CA PRO A 150 3.61 -17.64 14.32
C PRO A 150 5.11 -17.44 14.44
N ASN A 151 5.56 -16.19 14.39
CA ASN A 151 6.95 -15.81 14.58
C ASN A 151 7.11 -15.02 15.87
N ASP A 152 7.36 -15.73 16.97
CA ASP A 152 7.55 -15.13 18.28
C ASP A 152 8.95 -14.52 18.46
N MET A 153 9.85 -14.71 17.49
CA MET A 153 11.24 -14.25 17.59
C MET A 153 11.46 -12.87 16.99
N VAL A 154 10.67 -12.50 15.97
CA VAL A 154 10.82 -11.24 15.24
C VAL A 154 9.47 -10.55 15.12
N ALA A 155 9.23 -9.60 16.01
CA ALA A 155 8.03 -8.75 15.93
C ALA A 155 8.23 -7.65 14.87
N ASN A 156 7.22 -7.46 14.02
CA ASN A 156 7.20 -6.39 13.00
C ASN A 156 8.49 -6.30 12.17
N PRO A 157 8.87 -7.36 11.42
CA PRO A 157 10.13 -7.38 10.68
C PRO A 157 10.20 -6.23 9.67
N ILE A 158 11.39 -5.64 9.54
CA ILE A 158 11.68 -4.59 8.53
C ILE A 158 12.36 -5.15 7.28
N SER A 159 12.62 -6.45 7.26
CA SER A 159 13.18 -7.19 6.13
C SER A 159 12.64 -8.61 6.12
N SER A 160 12.55 -9.22 4.94
CA SER A 160 12.25 -10.66 4.82
C SER A 160 13.46 -11.52 5.21
N HIS A 161 13.18 -12.74 5.65
CA HIS A 161 14.20 -13.73 5.98
C HIS A 161 13.84 -15.10 5.43
N HIS A 162 14.79 -15.76 4.78
CA HIS A 162 14.65 -17.11 4.26
C HIS A 162 15.59 -18.06 4.99
N ALA A 163 15.08 -19.11 5.61
CA ALA A 163 15.85 -20.01 6.48
C ALA A 163 17.07 -20.64 5.80
N MET A 164 16.99 -20.93 4.49
CA MET A 164 18.09 -21.53 3.74
C MET A 164 19.06 -20.50 3.13
N LEU A 165 18.55 -19.33 2.72
CA LEU A 165 19.35 -18.33 2.00
C LEU A 165 19.92 -17.26 2.92
N GLY A 166 19.52 -17.29 4.20
CA GLY A 166 19.73 -16.17 5.08
C GLY A 166 18.79 -15.02 4.77
N GLY A 167 19.00 -13.92 5.39
CA GLY A 167 18.19 -12.72 5.17
C GLY A 167 18.96 -11.50 5.55
N THR A 168 18.51 -10.39 5.08
CA THR A 168 18.98 -9.10 5.51
C THR A 168 18.74 -9.00 7.00
N PHE A 169 19.75 -8.55 7.67
CA PHE A 169 19.89 -8.38 9.09
C PHE A 169 18.60 -7.96 9.81
N VAL A 170 18.19 -8.73 10.76
CA VAL A 170 17.22 -8.35 11.77
C VAL A 170 18.00 -7.95 13.01
N SER A 171 18.15 -6.64 13.23
CA SER A 171 19.02 -6.08 14.29
C SER A 171 18.70 -6.56 15.71
N ASP A 172 17.47 -7.07 15.90
CA ASP A 172 16.95 -7.42 17.22
C ASP A 172 17.22 -8.88 17.60
N VAL A 173 17.75 -9.68 16.67
CA VAL A 173 17.88 -11.11 16.90
C VAL A 173 19.34 -11.43 17.22
N GLY A 174 19.74 -11.20 18.46
CA GLY A 174 20.92 -11.83 19.04
C GLY A 174 20.77 -13.36 19.19
N ARG A 175 19.72 -13.95 18.56
CA ARG A 175 19.38 -15.38 18.62
C ARG A 175 19.38 -15.96 17.21
N LYS A 176 19.80 -17.21 17.10
CA LYS A 176 19.72 -17.96 15.84
C LYS A 176 18.24 -18.23 15.52
N LEU A 177 17.80 -17.80 14.36
CA LEU A 177 16.46 -18.10 13.87
C LEU A 177 16.31 -19.59 13.55
N PRO A 178 15.10 -20.15 13.66
CA PRO A 178 14.85 -21.56 13.31
C PRO A 178 15.12 -21.80 11.82
N SER A 179 15.62 -22.98 11.50
CA SER A 179 15.89 -23.44 10.13
C SER A 179 14.78 -24.32 9.56
N GLU A 180 13.85 -24.76 10.41
CA GLU A 180 12.77 -25.68 10.05
C GLU A 180 11.45 -25.19 10.60
N MET A 181 10.36 -25.51 9.88
CA MET A 181 9.01 -25.19 10.33
C MET A 181 8.69 -25.91 11.63
N PRO A 182 8.04 -25.25 12.61
CA PRO A 182 7.52 -25.91 13.81
C PRO A 182 6.63 -27.10 13.47
N GLU A 183 6.65 -28.13 14.32
CA GLU A 183 5.85 -29.35 14.10
C GLU A 183 4.35 -29.08 14.13
N ASP A 184 3.91 -28.09 14.89
CA ASP A 184 2.52 -27.64 15.04
C ASP A 184 2.11 -26.61 13.99
N ALA A 185 2.93 -26.37 12.97
CA ALA A 185 2.61 -25.45 11.88
C ALA A 185 1.29 -25.83 11.19
N GLN A 186 0.39 -24.86 11.07
CA GLN A 186 -0.87 -25.03 10.39
C GLN A 186 -0.65 -25.34 8.91
N THR A 187 -1.36 -26.34 8.39
CA THR A 187 -1.34 -26.68 6.97
C THR A 187 -2.63 -26.23 6.30
N LEU A 188 -2.52 -25.45 5.24
CA LEU A 188 -3.62 -24.95 4.42
C LEU A 188 -3.42 -25.40 2.97
N LEU A 189 -4.51 -25.72 2.27
CA LEU A 189 -4.50 -26.03 0.84
C LEU A 189 -5.25 -24.92 0.11
N ALA A 190 -4.63 -24.35 -0.90
CA ALA A 190 -5.24 -23.35 -1.78
C ALA A 190 -5.53 -23.95 -3.15
N GLU A 191 -6.78 -23.82 -3.59
CA GLU A 191 -7.29 -24.21 -4.91
C GLU A 191 -7.64 -22.98 -5.74
N PRO A 192 -7.82 -23.07 -7.06
CA PRO A 192 -8.18 -21.93 -7.88
C PRO A 192 -9.40 -21.16 -7.34
N GLY A 193 -9.22 -19.87 -7.12
CA GLY A 193 -10.20 -18.97 -6.49
C GLY A 193 -10.05 -18.80 -4.98
N ASP A 194 -9.18 -19.57 -4.32
CA ASP A 194 -8.88 -19.33 -2.91
C ASP A 194 -7.85 -18.20 -2.76
N VAL A 195 -7.99 -17.46 -1.68
CA VAL A 195 -7.08 -16.38 -1.27
C VAL A 195 -6.50 -16.72 0.09
N VAL A 196 -5.21 -16.94 0.12
CA VAL A 196 -4.46 -17.16 1.37
C VAL A 196 -3.94 -15.83 1.88
N TYR A 197 -4.41 -15.40 3.04
CA TYR A 197 -3.87 -14.28 3.76
C TYR A 197 -2.67 -14.72 4.59
N VAL A 198 -1.53 -14.06 4.36
CA VAL A 198 -0.29 -14.26 5.12
C VAL A 198 0.02 -12.97 5.86
N PRO A 199 -0.08 -12.97 7.20
CA PRO A 199 0.31 -11.82 8.01
C PRO A 199 1.79 -11.51 7.89
N ARG A 200 2.14 -10.23 8.06
CA ARG A 200 3.52 -9.76 8.13
C ARG A 200 4.31 -10.52 9.19
N GLY A 201 5.47 -11.00 8.82
CA GLY A 201 6.39 -11.69 9.73
C GLY A 201 6.04 -13.15 10.03
N MET A 202 4.92 -13.66 9.55
CA MET A 202 4.53 -15.05 9.76
C MET A 202 5.48 -16.02 9.04
N TRP A 203 5.98 -17.02 9.77
CA TRP A 203 6.71 -18.12 9.15
C TRP A 203 5.82 -18.89 8.18
N HIS A 204 6.28 -19.06 6.97
CA HIS A 204 5.56 -19.86 6.00
C HIS A 204 6.49 -20.60 5.05
N ALA A 205 6.00 -21.73 4.55
CA ALA A 205 6.61 -22.54 3.50
C ALA A 205 5.51 -23.03 2.57
N THR A 206 5.84 -23.23 1.30
CA THR A 206 4.85 -23.71 0.33
C THR A 206 5.39 -24.86 -0.49
N CYS A 207 4.49 -25.75 -0.93
CA CYS A 207 4.82 -26.76 -1.93
C CYS A 207 3.66 -26.95 -2.91
N THR A 208 4.00 -27.39 -4.11
CA THR A 208 3.07 -27.78 -5.17
C THR A 208 3.47 -29.13 -5.71
N THR A 209 2.50 -29.88 -6.19
CA THR A 209 2.71 -31.20 -6.83
C THR A 209 2.48 -31.18 -8.34
N GLU A 210 2.07 -30.04 -8.85
CA GLU A 210 1.71 -29.82 -10.25
C GLU A 210 2.07 -28.41 -10.69
N ALA A 211 1.93 -28.13 -11.96
CA ALA A 211 2.06 -26.76 -12.47
C ALA A 211 1.07 -25.84 -11.76
N THR A 212 1.54 -24.67 -11.36
CA THR A 212 0.75 -23.75 -10.56
C THR A 212 1.00 -22.31 -10.93
N PHE A 213 -0.01 -21.47 -10.76
CA PHE A 213 0.07 -20.05 -10.94
C PHE A 213 -0.71 -19.32 -9.84
N ALA A 214 -0.05 -18.43 -9.14
CA ALA A 214 -0.64 -17.63 -8.09
C ALA A 214 -0.23 -16.17 -8.22
N MET A 215 -1.12 -15.26 -7.82
CA MET A 215 -0.89 -13.84 -7.79
C MET A 215 -1.08 -13.31 -6.36
N ALA A 216 -0.12 -12.56 -5.85
CA ALA A 216 -0.20 -11.95 -4.54
C ALA A 216 -0.43 -10.43 -4.67
N PHE A 217 -1.41 -9.91 -3.94
CA PHE A 217 -1.47 -8.50 -3.59
C PHE A 217 -0.59 -8.31 -2.35
N VAL A 218 0.53 -7.66 -2.56
CA VAL A 218 1.52 -7.38 -1.51
C VAL A 218 1.27 -6.00 -0.97
N ILE A 219 1.11 -5.89 0.35
CA ILE A 219 0.72 -4.68 1.04
C ILE A 219 1.81 -4.29 2.03
N GLN A 220 2.44 -3.16 1.75
CA GLN A 220 3.58 -2.67 2.50
C GLN A 220 3.38 -1.20 2.91
N PRO A 221 2.51 -0.93 3.89
CA PRO A 221 2.36 0.42 4.41
C PRO A 221 3.63 0.87 5.14
N LEU A 222 3.82 2.19 5.18
CA LEU A 222 4.91 2.78 5.93
C LEU A 222 4.81 2.43 7.40
N THR A 223 5.96 2.19 8.02
CA THR A 223 6.06 2.04 9.47
C THR A 223 5.96 3.40 10.18
N TRP A 224 5.68 3.40 11.47
CA TRP A 224 5.76 4.62 12.28
C TRP A 224 7.14 5.28 12.19
N ALA A 225 8.21 4.49 12.13
CA ALA A 225 9.56 4.99 11.95
C ALA A 225 9.72 5.75 10.62
N ASP A 226 9.13 5.22 9.53
CA ASP A 226 9.14 5.89 8.23
C ASP A 226 8.37 7.20 8.26
N HIS A 227 7.20 7.24 8.91
CA HIS A 227 6.41 8.46 9.06
C HIS A 227 7.18 9.53 9.86
N VAL A 228 7.78 9.16 10.99
CA VAL A 228 8.61 10.07 11.80
C VAL A 228 9.81 10.57 11.00
N ALA A 229 10.54 9.66 10.34
CA ALA A 229 11.71 10.03 9.54
C ALA A 229 11.35 10.99 8.40
N ARG A 230 10.24 10.75 7.70
CA ARG A 230 9.75 11.64 6.63
C ARG A 230 9.35 13.01 7.17
N ALA A 231 8.59 13.05 8.27
CA ALA A 231 8.19 14.31 8.90
C ALA A 231 9.40 15.14 9.32
N LEU A 232 10.39 14.50 9.95
CA LEU A 232 11.65 15.14 10.33
C LEU A 232 12.43 15.65 9.11
N THR A 233 12.59 14.82 8.10
CA THR A 233 13.29 15.19 6.86
C THR A 233 12.61 16.38 6.19
N ASN A 234 11.29 16.38 6.08
CA ASN A 234 10.54 17.50 5.51
C ASN A 234 10.73 18.80 6.32
N ARG A 235 10.78 18.68 7.64
CA ARG A 235 11.03 19.85 8.52
C ARG A 235 12.44 20.38 8.37
N LEU A 236 13.44 19.51 8.34
CA LEU A 236 14.83 19.91 8.10
C LEU A 236 14.99 20.59 6.74
N HIS A 237 14.36 20.05 5.69
CA HIS A 237 14.40 20.66 4.35
C HIS A 237 13.77 22.06 4.27
N ALA A 238 13.05 22.53 5.27
CA ALA A 238 12.58 23.91 5.32
C ALA A 238 13.75 24.92 5.46
N ASP A 239 14.86 24.52 6.09
CA ASP A 239 16.07 25.32 6.24
C ASP A 239 17.09 24.98 5.14
N ALA A 240 17.62 26.01 4.47
CA ALA A 240 18.59 25.85 3.38
C ALA A 240 19.87 25.11 3.78
N ARG A 241 20.30 25.25 5.04
CA ARG A 241 21.51 24.58 5.57
C ARG A 241 21.39 23.06 5.50
N TRP A 242 20.19 22.50 5.76
CA TRP A 242 19.93 21.05 5.72
C TRP A 242 19.73 20.48 4.31
N ARG A 243 19.61 21.37 3.31
CA ARG A 243 19.51 20.98 1.90
C ARG A 243 20.86 20.92 1.20
N GLU A 244 21.93 21.30 1.88
CA GLU A 244 23.28 21.21 1.33
C GLU A 244 23.63 19.74 1.03
N ARG A 245 24.26 19.49 -0.11
CA ARG A 245 24.65 18.15 -0.51
C ARG A 245 25.99 17.78 0.09
N VAL A 246 26.08 16.63 0.74
CA VAL A 246 27.33 16.07 1.22
C VAL A 246 28.04 15.38 0.05
N MET A 247 29.18 15.90 -0.34
CA MET A 247 29.96 15.43 -1.49
C MET A 247 31.03 14.42 -1.04
N GLY A 248 30.63 13.14 -0.96
CA GLY A 248 31.54 12.01 -0.73
C GLY A 248 31.75 11.62 0.74
N THR A 249 32.13 10.36 0.93
CA THR A 249 32.28 9.76 2.26
C THR A 249 33.46 10.29 3.08
N ARG A 250 34.48 10.82 2.41
CA ARG A 250 35.61 11.46 3.11
C ARG A 250 35.20 12.76 3.82
N GLN A 251 34.26 13.50 3.25
CA GLN A 251 33.71 14.68 3.86
C GLN A 251 32.88 14.34 5.10
N LEU A 252 32.12 13.22 5.08
CA LEU A 252 31.41 12.69 6.25
C LEU A 252 32.37 12.28 7.38
N ALA A 253 33.51 11.66 7.05
CA ALA A 253 34.46 11.15 8.06
C ALA A 253 35.32 12.24 8.72
N GLN A 254 35.52 13.39 8.04
CA GLN A 254 36.42 14.45 8.50
C GLN A 254 35.72 15.58 9.28
N HIS A 255 34.41 15.56 9.44
CA HIS A 255 33.68 16.72 9.92
C HIS A 255 33.46 16.72 11.46
N ALA A 256 34.25 17.57 12.17
CA ALA A 256 33.82 18.16 13.44
C ALA A 256 32.43 18.81 13.34
N GLN A 257 32.09 19.33 12.18
CA GLN A 257 30.80 19.84 11.77
C GLN A 257 29.68 18.77 11.82
N LEU A 258 29.98 17.48 11.56
CA LEU A 258 28.98 16.40 11.66
C LEU A 258 28.56 16.16 13.12
N LYS A 259 29.46 16.35 14.09
CA LYS A 259 29.09 16.27 15.53
C LYS A 259 28.23 17.46 15.96
N ALA A 260 28.56 18.66 15.50
CA ALA A 260 27.72 19.83 15.74
C ALA A 260 26.36 19.67 15.03
N THR A 261 26.37 19.23 13.78
CA THR A 261 25.16 18.94 12.99
C THR A 261 24.31 17.86 13.65
N ALA A 262 24.89 16.79 14.17
CA ALA A 262 24.15 15.75 14.89
C ALA A 262 23.50 16.28 16.17
N HIS A 263 24.17 17.17 16.91
CA HIS A 263 23.60 17.87 18.07
C HIS A 263 22.45 18.78 17.67
N ASP A 264 22.59 19.53 16.59
CA ASP A 264 21.54 20.40 16.08
C ASP A 264 20.34 19.61 15.57
N VAL A 265 20.57 18.44 14.94
CA VAL A 265 19.49 17.51 14.54
C VAL A 265 18.76 16.96 15.75
N ILE A 266 19.48 16.55 16.80
CA ILE A 266 18.89 16.02 18.03
C ILE A 266 18.08 17.11 18.74
N ALA A 267 18.61 18.33 18.84
CA ALA A 267 17.89 19.46 19.42
C ALA A 267 16.62 19.79 18.60
N ALA A 268 16.77 19.95 17.29
CA ALA A 268 15.65 20.19 16.39
C ALA A 268 14.62 19.06 16.41
N SER A 269 15.05 17.81 16.57
CA SER A 269 14.17 16.63 16.66
C SER A 269 13.34 16.64 17.94
N ARG A 270 13.90 17.08 19.08
CA ARG A 270 13.16 17.22 20.34
C ARG A 270 12.02 18.21 20.19
N ASP A 271 12.29 19.38 19.65
CA ASP A 271 11.30 20.43 19.45
C ASP A 271 10.22 19.99 18.46
N ILE A 272 10.63 19.31 17.37
CA ILE A 272 9.72 18.80 16.36
C ILE A 272 8.80 17.71 16.93
N LEU A 273 9.34 16.76 17.70
CA LEU A 273 8.57 15.66 18.26
C LEU A 273 7.67 16.11 19.43
N ALA A 274 8.05 17.19 20.14
CA ALA A 274 7.20 17.76 21.18
C ALA A 274 5.97 18.49 20.61
N ASP A 275 6.11 19.07 19.41
CA ASP A 275 5.07 19.89 18.79
C ASP A 275 4.21 19.12 17.77
N ILE A 276 4.65 17.93 17.34
CA ILE A 276 3.97 17.17 16.28
C ILE A 276 3.08 16.08 16.89
N GLY A 277 1.77 16.26 16.83
CA GLY A 277 0.80 15.20 17.10
C GLY A 277 0.85 14.10 16.03
N PRO A 278 0.33 12.89 16.33
CA PRO A 278 0.33 11.76 15.37
C PRO A 278 -0.29 12.13 14.01
N SER A 279 -1.36 12.89 14.01
CA SER A 279 -2.04 13.36 12.78
C SER A 279 -1.18 14.31 11.96
N GLU A 280 -0.45 15.21 12.60
CA GLU A 280 0.45 16.14 11.93
C GLU A 280 1.69 15.42 11.39
N MET A 281 2.18 14.40 12.08
CA MET A 281 3.25 13.53 11.60
C MET A 281 2.87 12.84 10.28
N LEU A 282 1.68 12.25 10.23
CA LEU A 282 1.16 11.63 9.04
C LEU A 282 0.95 12.65 7.92
N TYR A 283 0.36 13.80 8.24
CA TYR A 283 0.19 14.91 7.31
C TYR A 283 1.54 15.35 6.71
N ARG A 284 2.57 15.58 7.54
CA ARG A 284 3.89 16.01 7.08
C ARG A 284 4.62 14.94 6.28
N SER A 285 4.39 13.67 6.56
CA SER A 285 4.96 12.58 5.77
C SER A 285 4.35 12.49 4.38
N LEU A 286 3.07 12.80 4.24
CA LEU A 286 2.35 12.75 2.96
C LEU A 286 2.54 14.01 2.10
N TRP A 287 2.56 15.19 2.72
CA TRP A 287 2.44 16.49 2.05
C TRP A 287 3.68 17.38 2.16
N GLY A 288 4.62 17.02 3.02
CA GLY A 288 5.78 17.86 3.30
C GLY A 288 5.52 18.96 4.34
N HIS A 289 6.42 19.96 4.36
CA HIS A 289 6.40 21.04 5.35
C HIS A 289 5.54 22.26 4.96
N LYS A 290 5.01 22.29 3.73
CA LYS A 290 4.09 23.36 3.31
C LYS A 290 2.67 22.91 3.56
N PRO A 291 1.81 23.78 4.11
CA PRO A 291 0.39 23.47 4.16
C PRO A 291 -0.07 23.18 2.72
N ALA A 292 -0.66 22.01 2.52
CA ALA A 292 -1.21 21.67 1.24
C ALA A 292 -2.53 22.43 1.05
N PHE A 293 -2.65 23.11 -0.05
CA PHE A 293 -3.87 23.77 -0.48
C PHE A 293 -4.42 23.02 -1.69
N PHE A 294 -5.71 22.90 -1.72
CA PHE A 294 -6.44 22.20 -2.77
C PHE A 294 -7.52 23.08 -3.34
N ARG A 295 -7.86 22.81 -4.57
CA ARG A 295 -9.06 23.33 -5.26
C ARG A 295 -9.63 22.23 -6.15
N ARG A 296 -10.87 22.41 -6.60
CA ARG A 296 -11.41 21.56 -7.66
C ARG A 296 -10.61 21.75 -8.94
N CYS A 297 -10.44 20.68 -9.70
CA CYS A 297 -9.83 20.76 -11.03
C CYS A 297 -10.64 21.67 -11.95
N GLU A 298 -9.97 22.52 -12.68
CA GLU A 298 -10.63 23.50 -13.59
C GLU A 298 -11.42 22.82 -14.73
N GLY A 299 -11.05 21.58 -15.10
CA GLY A 299 -11.74 20.81 -16.14
C GLY A 299 -13.07 20.17 -15.72
N ILE A 300 -13.54 20.35 -14.47
CA ILE A 300 -14.80 19.79 -14.01
C ILE A 300 -15.96 20.69 -14.44
N VAL A 301 -16.80 20.16 -15.33
CA VAL A 301 -17.96 20.85 -15.89
C VAL A 301 -19.15 20.81 -14.93
N SER A 302 -19.34 19.68 -14.25
CA SER A 302 -20.39 19.50 -13.26
C SER A 302 -19.99 18.51 -12.20
N PHE A 303 -20.55 18.64 -11.00
CA PHE A 303 -20.35 17.72 -9.90
C PHE A 303 -21.59 17.68 -9.00
N ARG A 304 -21.77 16.56 -8.32
CA ARG A 304 -22.84 16.36 -7.35
C ARG A 304 -22.38 15.39 -6.26
N PHE A 305 -22.67 15.74 -5.02
CA PHE A 305 -22.61 14.79 -3.91
C PHE A 305 -24.03 14.35 -3.56
N ASP A 306 -24.29 13.06 -3.62
CA ASP A 306 -25.55 12.44 -3.21
C ASP A 306 -25.38 11.86 -1.81
N GLU A 307 -26.02 12.51 -0.84
CA GLU A 307 -25.93 12.13 0.57
C GLU A 307 -26.57 10.75 0.86
N SER A 308 -27.62 10.39 0.11
CA SER A 308 -28.34 9.12 0.33
C SER A 308 -27.53 7.92 -0.12
N SER A 309 -26.87 8.00 -1.26
CA SER A 309 -25.97 6.98 -1.80
C SER A 309 -24.53 7.18 -1.33
N ARG A 310 -24.22 8.32 -0.71
CA ARG A 310 -22.87 8.74 -0.33
C ARG A 310 -21.89 8.65 -1.50
N THR A 311 -22.31 9.16 -2.65
CA THR A 311 -21.52 9.10 -3.86
C THR A 311 -21.23 10.51 -4.36
N LEU A 312 -19.95 10.83 -4.53
CA LEU A 312 -19.51 12.03 -5.24
C LEU A 312 -19.37 11.68 -6.71
N THR A 313 -20.17 12.36 -7.55
CA THR A 313 -20.13 12.21 -9.00
C THR A 313 -19.64 13.50 -9.62
N TRP A 314 -18.76 13.44 -10.60
CA TRP A 314 -18.36 14.59 -11.41
C TRP A 314 -18.17 14.24 -12.86
N GLN A 315 -18.31 15.26 -13.69
CA GLN A 315 -18.15 15.21 -15.15
C GLN A 315 -17.01 16.13 -15.55
N SER A 316 -15.99 15.60 -16.20
CA SER A 316 -15.04 16.37 -17.02
C SER A 316 -15.53 16.43 -18.46
N SER A 317 -14.81 17.15 -19.35
CA SER A 317 -15.14 17.21 -20.78
C SER A 317 -15.34 15.85 -21.42
N ASP A 318 -14.57 14.86 -20.99
CA ASP A 318 -14.40 13.58 -21.68
C ASP A 318 -14.88 12.36 -20.87
N GLU A 319 -15.11 12.52 -19.55
CA GLU A 319 -15.42 11.39 -18.69
C GLU A 319 -16.30 11.77 -17.51
N ARG A 320 -17.24 10.88 -17.18
CA ARG A 320 -17.99 10.91 -15.93
C ARG A 320 -17.38 9.93 -14.93
N ARG A 321 -17.15 10.39 -13.70
CA ARG A 321 -16.58 9.60 -12.62
C ARG A 321 -17.47 9.60 -11.39
N GLU A 322 -17.40 8.50 -10.64
CA GLU A 322 -18.12 8.30 -9.39
C GLU A 322 -17.13 7.85 -8.31
N PHE A 323 -17.32 8.39 -7.12
CA PHE A 323 -16.45 8.11 -5.98
C PHE A 323 -17.28 7.87 -4.72
N PRO A 324 -17.19 6.69 -4.11
CA PRO A 324 -17.88 6.39 -2.86
C PRO A 324 -17.24 7.14 -1.70
N VAL A 325 -18.06 7.82 -0.90
CA VAL A 325 -17.65 8.62 0.26
C VAL A 325 -17.95 7.85 1.54
N PRO A 326 -16.96 7.60 2.40
CA PRO A 326 -17.19 7.02 3.72
C PRO A 326 -18.10 7.93 4.58
N LEU A 327 -18.88 7.34 5.47
CA LEU A 327 -19.81 8.10 6.33
C LEU A 327 -19.09 9.17 7.15
N TRP A 328 -17.96 8.83 7.73
CA TRP A 328 -17.15 9.76 8.54
C TRP A 328 -16.64 10.97 7.74
N ALA A 329 -16.47 10.84 6.43
CA ALA A 329 -15.92 11.90 5.58
C ALA A 329 -16.98 12.81 4.97
N GLN A 330 -18.26 12.60 5.23
CA GLN A 330 -19.35 13.33 4.58
C GLN A 330 -19.20 14.84 4.74
N SER A 331 -19.02 15.33 5.96
CA SER A 331 -18.88 16.77 6.24
C SER A 331 -17.68 17.39 5.54
N ALA A 332 -16.55 16.67 5.50
CA ALA A 332 -15.36 17.12 4.78
C ALA A 332 -15.59 17.18 3.26
N ILE A 333 -16.26 16.18 2.68
CA ILE A 333 -16.61 16.20 1.26
C ILE A 333 -17.58 17.31 0.92
N GLU A 334 -18.60 17.54 1.72
CA GLU A 334 -19.52 18.67 1.54
C GLU A 334 -18.79 20.02 1.55
N PHE A 335 -17.86 20.20 2.48
CA PHE A 335 -16.97 21.36 2.51
C PHE A 335 -16.16 21.49 1.21
N MET A 336 -15.49 20.43 0.76
CA MET A 336 -14.69 20.42 -0.46
C MET A 336 -15.53 20.73 -1.72
N VAL A 337 -16.76 20.22 -1.75
CA VAL A 337 -17.73 20.45 -2.85
C VAL A 337 -18.20 21.90 -2.87
N LYS A 338 -18.48 22.49 -1.69
CA LYS A 338 -18.96 23.87 -1.54
C LYS A 338 -17.84 24.92 -1.69
N ALA A 339 -16.57 24.52 -1.50
CA ALA A 339 -15.44 25.43 -1.59
C ALA A 339 -15.29 26.02 -3.01
N SER A 340 -15.42 27.34 -3.13
CA SER A 340 -15.28 28.07 -4.40
C SER A 340 -13.84 28.57 -4.65
N ARG A 341 -12.97 28.43 -3.67
CA ARG A 341 -11.56 28.86 -3.70
C ARG A 341 -10.66 27.73 -3.20
N SER A 342 -9.34 27.91 -3.29
CA SER A 342 -8.39 27.01 -2.66
C SER A 342 -8.57 27.01 -1.14
N TRP A 343 -8.44 25.85 -0.52
CA TRP A 343 -8.57 25.60 0.91
C TRP A 343 -7.39 24.77 1.41
N SER A 344 -7.04 24.94 2.69
CA SER A 344 -5.98 24.14 3.29
C SER A 344 -6.53 22.82 3.81
N ILE A 345 -5.74 21.76 3.79
CA ILE A 345 -6.14 20.47 4.36
C ILE A 345 -6.47 20.60 5.85
N ALA A 346 -5.83 21.52 6.57
CA ALA A 346 -6.12 21.79 7.97
C ALA A 346 -7.59 22.24 8.19
N ALA A 347 -8.17 23.00 7.25
CA ALA A 347 -9.58 23.38 7.33
C ALA A 347 -10.53 22.19 7.18
N ALA A 348 -10.13 21.15 6.49
CA ALA A 348 -10.91 19.91 6.39
C ALA A 348 -10.71 18.99 7.62
N HIS A 349 -9.55 19.07 8.30
CA HIS A 349 -9.31 18.33 9.54
C HIS A 349 -10.30 18.71 10.66
N ASP A 350 -10.70 19.98 10.73
CA ASP A 350 -11.66 20.48 11.73
C ASP A 350 -13.08 19.90 11.55
N LEU A 351 -13.34 19.20 10.46
CA LEU A 351 -14.64 18.62 10.10
C LEU A 351 -14.75 17.11 10.35
N VAL A 352 -13.70 16.49 10.85
CA VAL A 352 -13.64 15.07 11.18
C VAL A 352 -13.05 14.87 12.57
N SER A 353 -13.27 13.70 13.17
CA SER A 353 -12.63 13.39 14.45
C SER A 353 -11.11 13.25 14.31
N SER A 354 -10.38 13.43 15.42
CA SER A 354 -8.91 13.30 15.43
C SER A 354 -8.42 11.96 14.89
N ASP A 355 -9.17 10.89 15.14
CA ASP A 355 -8.84 9.53 14.70
C ASP A 355 -9.08 9.33 13.19
N GLU A 356 -9.91 10.18 12.57
CA GLU A 356 -10.25 10.14 11.16
C GLU A 356 -9.34 11.01 10.29
N VAL A 357 -8.60 11.95 10.88
CA VAL A 357 -7.68 12.84 10.15
C VAL A 357 -6.69 12.09 9.26
N PRO A 358 -6.06 10.99 9.69
CA PRO A 358 -5.18 10.22 8.83
C PRO A 358 -5.87 9.69 7.56
N PHE A 359 -7.11 9.20 7.72
CA PHE A 359 -7.92 8.68 6.62
C PHE A 359 -8.40 9.78 5.68
N LEU A 360 -8.69 10.98 6.23
CA LEU A 360 -9.03 12.14 5.42
C LEU A 360 -7.87 12.56 4.50
N ASN A 361 -6.65 12.53 4.99
CA ASN A 361 -5.47 12.81 4.16
C ASN A 361 -5.34 11.85 2.98
N VAL A 362 -5.57 10.56 3.23
CA VAL A 362 -5.59 9.53 2.16
C VAL A 362 -6.74 9.80 1.19
N LEU A 363 -7.93 10.14 1.70
CA LEU A 363 -9.10 10.44 0.88
C LEU A 363 -8.85 11.63 -0.05
N VAL A 364 -8.27 12.71 0.44
CA VAL A 364 -7.91 13.90 -0.36
C VAL A 364 -6.92 13.53 -1.46
N ARG A 365 -5.89 12.74 -1.15
CA ARG A 365 -4.96 12.23 -2.18
C ARG A 365 -5.67 11.42 -3.26
N ARG A 366 -6.61 10.59 -2.89
CA ARG A 366 -7.41 9.81 -3.85
C ARG A 366 -8.25 10.71 -4.74
N LEU A 367 -8.84 11.77 -4.19
CA LEU A 367 -9.59 12.75 -4.97
C LEU A 367 -8.69 13.54 -5.94
N VAL A 368 -7.44 13.81 -5.56
CA VAL A 368 -6.42 14.38 -6.46
C VAL A 368 -6.09 13.39 -7.58
N THR A 369 -5.78 12.14 -7.24
CA THR A 369 -5.48 11.09 -8.23
C THR A 369 -6.66 10.82 -9.16
N ALA A 370 -7.89 10.90 -8.64
CA ALA A 370 -9.11 10.74 -9.42
C ALA A 370 -9.47 11.96 -10.27
N GLY A 371 -8.73 13.07 -10.15
CA GLY A 371 -8.94 14.28 -10.93
C GLY A 371 -10.14 15.12 -10.47
N PHE A 372 -10.59 14.97 -9.23
CA PHE A 372 -11.58 15.87 -8.63
C PHE A 372 -10.94 17.10 -8.01
N LEU A 373 -9.80 16.92 -7.32
CA LEU A 373 -9.01 17.97 -6.70
C LEU A 373 -7.66 18.10 -7.42
N GLU A 374 -7.05 19.27 -7.29
CA GLU A 374 -5.67 19.54 -7.69
C GLU A 374 -4.95 20.35 -6.61
N ASP A 375 -3.64 20.24 -6.56
CA ASP A 375 -2.81 21.07 -5.70
C ASP A 375 -2.96 22.54 -6.10
N ALA A 376 -3.10 23.42 -5.12
CA ALA A 376 -3.27 24.85 -5.35
C ALA A 376 -2.23 25.66 -4.57
N PRO A 377 -1.83 26.85 -5.05
CA PRO A 377 -1.05 27.77 -4.24
C PRO A 377 -1.85 28.26 -3.03
N ALA A 378 -1.15 28.66 -1.97
CA ALA A 378 -1.79 29.30 -0.84
C ALA A 378 -2.61 30.51 -1.30
N ALA A 379 -3.87 30.58 -0.87
CA ALA A 379 -4.74 31.69 -1.23
C ALA A 379 -4.13 33.04 -0.76
N VAL A 380 -3.86 33.92 -1.68
CA VAL A 380 -3.48 35.30 -1.37
C VAL A 380 -4.75 36.00 -0.85
N GLY A 381 -4.85 36.14 0.49
CA GLY A 381 -5.99 36.83 1.13
C GLY A 381 -7.07 35.89 1.68
N GLY A 382 -6.87 35.40 2.89
CA GLY A 382 -7.89 34.78 3.74
C GLY A 382 -8.15 33.28 3.47
N VAL A 383 -7.85 32.49 4.47
CA VAL A 383 -8.25 31.09 4.58
C VAL A 383 -9.77 31.03 4.49
N ALA A 384 -10.32 30.15 3.64
CA ALA A 384 -11.75 29.85 3.68
C ALA A 384 -12.09 29.33 5.09
N ARG A 385 -12.79 30.15 5.88
CA ARG A 385 -13.33 29.71 7.18
C ARG A 385 -14.57 28.86 6.92
N VAL A 386 -14.76 27.85 7.75
CA VAL A 386 -16.03 27.13 7.85
C VAL A 386 -17.12 28.19 8.04
N PRO A 387 -18.19 28.22 7.26
CA PRO A 387 -19.32 29.11 7.50
C PRO A 387 -19.87 28.81 8.90
N ASP A 388 -19.93 29.81 9.77
CA ASP A 388 -20.66 29.71 11.03
C ASP A 388 -22.12 29.34 10.71
N ASN A 389 -22.50 28.13 11.07
CA ASN A 389 -23.91 27.73 11.06
C ASN A 389 -24.64 28.46 12.19
N HIS A 390 -24.94 29.74 12.00
CA HIS A 390 -26.01 30.35 12.73
C HIS A 390 -27.33 29.77 12.22
N MET A 391 -27.87 28.83 12.97
CA MET A 391 -29.29 28.50 12.90
C MET A 391 -30.05 29.78 13.27
N GLU A 392 -30.51 30.52 12.27
CA GLU A 392 -31.65 31.41 12.47
C GLU A 392 -32.92 30.55 12.45
N SER A 393 -33.48 30.36 13.62
CA SER A 393 -34.83 29.90 13.81
C SER A 393 -35.81 30.98 13.28
N ILE A 394 -36.56 30.64 12.22
CA ILE A 394 -37.93 31.09 12.01
C ILE A 394 -38.73 29.90 11.43
#